data_6187056d033f0b32ee600f8c8cc05caa
#
_entry.id   6187056d033f0b32ee600f8c8cc05caa
#
_cell.length_a   1.000
_cell.length_b   1.000
_cell.length_c   1.000
_cell.angle_alpha   90.00
_cell.angle_beta   90.00
_cell.angle_gamma   90.00
#
_symmetry.space_group_name_H-M   'P 1'
#
loop_
_entity.id
_entity.type
_entity.pdbx_description
1 polymer ?
#
loop_
_entity_poly.entity_id
_entity_poly.type
_entity_poly.pdbx_seq_one_letter_code
_entity_poly.pdbx_strand_id
1 'polypeptide(L)'
;MAVSPALRALLAKGPAMDRNDLVTLLGLTDADDRQALYDAAYAVKAGTVGRVAYYRGLIEFSNRCIKNCRYCGIRRGNEEIERFDTDRDDILAMARWTYEAGYGSLTLQSGERQDEEFISYIEDLVRDIKKIGNGGLGLTLCVGEQTEETYRRWFEAGAHRYLLRIETSNPNLYARLHPQDGHHKWTVRRDCLLALGRIGYQVGTGDMIGLPGQTLEDLADDILFYRDMNIDMIGMGPYVVHHQTPIGKEVLATGRDSEEDKLHRLHLGLAMIAVTRLFLRDVNIAATTALQALHPLGRELGLKAGANILMPIVTLPQFRSQYLLYDNKPCVDEQAEQCRNCLSGRVASVGDTVGLGKWGDAPHFFHKK
;
A
#
# COMPACT_ATOMS: atom_id res chain seq x y z
N MET A 1 1.71 11.32 -30.99
CA MET A 1 0.92 12.52 -31.41
C MET A 1 1.04 13.63 -30.35
N ALA A 2 0.81 14.90 -30.68
CA ALA A 2 0.85 15.95 -29.66
C ALA A 2 -0.36 15.83 -28.74
N VAL A 3 -0.13 15.85 -27.41
CA VAL A 3 -1.18 15.87 -26.39
C VAL A 3 -2.21 16.96 -26.68
N SER A 4 -3.50 16.63 -26.59
CA SER A 4 -4.57 17.58 -26.90
C SER A 4 -4.55 18.81 -25.99
N PRO A 5 -4.94 20.01 -26.46
CA PRO A 5 -5.04 21.18 -25.60
C PRO A 5 -5.98 20.98 -24.40
N ALA A 6 -7.06 20.22 -24.57
CA ALA A 6 -8.00 19.88 -23.51
C ALA A 6 -7.35 19.03 -22.41
N LEU A 7 -6.60 17.98 -22.77
CA LEU A 7 -5.89 17.15 -21.78
C LEU A 7 -4.80 17.97 -21.06
N ARG A 8 -4.05 18.82 -21.77
CA ARG A 8 -3.07 19.69 -21.13
C ARG A 8 -3.71 20.64 -20.10
N ALA A 9 -4.84 21.24 -20.44
CA ALA A 9 -5.58 22.11 -19.52
C ALA A 9 -6.09 21.31 -18.29
N LEU A 10 -6.56 20.09 -18.50
CA LEU A 10 -7.02 19.20 -17.42
C LEU A 10 -5.87 18.82 -16.48
N LEU A 11 -4.72 18.36 -17.02
CA LEU A 11 -3.54 18.01 -16.22
C LEU A 11 -3.02 19.22 -15.40
N ALA A 12 -3.14 20.42 -15.92
CA ALA A 12 -2.70 21.65 -15.24
C ALA A 12 -3.58 22.05 -14.04
N LYS A 13 -4.82 21.53 -13.91
CA LYS A 13 -5.70 21.83 -12.77
C LYS A 13 -5.10 21.35 -11.44
N GLY A 14 -4.40 20.21 -11.42
CA GLY A 14 -3.80 19.65 -10.21
C GLY A 14 -4.82 19.51 -9.06
N PRO A 15 -4.58 20.11 -7.87
CA PRO A 15 -5.51 20.05 -6.73
C PRO A 15 -6.90 20.68 -6.98
N ALA A 16 -7.07 21.47 -8.03
CA ALA A 16 -8.36 22.08 -8.39
C ALA A 16 -9.25 21.16 -9.24
N MET A 17 -8.84 19.92 -9.49
CA MET A 17 -9.67 18.93 -10.19
C MET A 17 -10.94 18.63 -9.38
N ASP A 18 -12.06 18.53 -10.10
CA ASP A 18 -13.29 17.98 -9.55
C ASP A 18 -13.42 16.48 -9.81
N ARG A 19 -14.51 15.86 -9.32
CA ARG A 19 -14.78 14.43 -9.49
C ARG A 19 -14.80 13.97 -10.96
N ASN A 20 -15.37 14.78 -11.85
CA ASN A 20 -15.47 14.44 -13.27
C ASN A 20 -14.11 14.54 -13.97
N ASP A 21 -13.27 15.48 -13.55
CA ASP A 21 -11.87 15.56 -13.99
C ASP A 21 -11.10 14.30 -13.64
N LEU A 22 -11.24 13.80 -12.39
CA LEU A 22 -10.61 12.57 -11.93
C LEU A 22 -11.10 11.37 -12.74
N VAL A 23 -12.41 11.20 -12.93
CA VAL A 23 -13.00 10.13 -13.76
C VAL A 23 -12.46 10.17 -15.19
N THR A 24 -12.36 11.37 -15.78
CA THR A 24 -11.84 11.56 -17.15
C THR A 24 -10.40 11.08 -17.27
N LEU A 25 -9.52 11.43 -16.31
CA LEU A 25 -8.12 11.03 -16.31
C LEU A 25 -7.95 9.52 -16.03
N LEU A 26 -8.77 8.96 -15.15
CA LEU A 26 -8.76 7.52 -14.88
C LEU A 26 -9.23 6.70 -16.07
N GLY A 27 -10.11 7.26 -16.92
CA GLY A 27 -10.66 6.61 -18.09
C GLY A 27 -9.82 6.75 -19.38
N LEU A 28 -8.61 7.30 -19.32
CA LEU A 28 -7.77 7.44 -20.53
C LEU A 28 -7.37 6.08 -21.09
N THR A 29 -7.67 5.85 -22.37
CA THR A 29 -7.38 4.59 -23.07
C THR A 29 -6.26 4.72 -24.10
N ASP A 30 -6.06 5.93 -24.66
CA ASP A 30 -4.98 6.20 -25.61
C ASP A 30 -3.60 6.13 -24.91
N ALA A 31 -2.61 5.52 -25.58
CA ALA A 31 -1.28 5.29 -24.99
C ALA A 31 -0.49 6.61 -24.81
N ASP A 32 -0.60 7.55 -25.77
CA ASP A 32 0.10 8.85 -25.71
C ASP A 32 -0.51 9.72 -24.60
N ASP A 33 -1.84 9.70 -24.44
CA ASP A 33 -2.54 10.43 -23.39
C ASP A 33 -2.21 9.87 -22.00
N ARG A 34 -2.16 8.54 -21.84
CA ARG A 34 -1.68 7.92 -20.59
C ARG A 34 -0.22 8.28 -20.28
N GLN A 35 0.65 8.29 -21.30
CA GLN A 35 2.05 8.68 -21.09
C GLN A 35 2.14 10.14 -20.64
N ALA A 36 1.35 11.03 -21.22
CA ALA A 36 1.29 12.44 -20.81
C ALA A 36 0.82 12.61 -19.35
N LEU A 37 -0.15 11.81 -18.92
CA LEU A 37 -0.61 11.76 -17.52
C LEU A 37 0.55 11.33 -16.60
N TYR A 38 1.29 10.26 -16.94
CA TYR A 38 2.40 9.76 -16.13
C TYR A 38 3.56 10.76 -16.06
N ASP A 39 3.91 11.40 -17.19
CA ASP A 39 4.94 12.44 -17.25
C ASP A 39 4.61 13.65 -16.39
N ALA A 40 3.35 14.11 -16.43
CA ALA A 40 2.85 15.19 -15.58
C ALA A 40 2.92 14.83 -14.08
N ALA A 41 2.50 13.61 -13.72
CA ALA A 41 2.56 13.14 -12.35
C ALA A 41 4.01 12.97 -11.85
N TYR A 42 4.92 12.48 -12.71
CA TYR A 42 6.34 12.39 -12.37
C TYR A 42 6.97 13.78 -12.17
N ALA A 43 6.59 14.78 -12.97
CA ALA A 43 7.03 16.15 -12.79
C ALA A 43 6.58 16.73 -11.44
N VAL A 44 5.32 16.48 -11.04
CA VAL A 44 4.80 16.86 -9.72
C VAL A 44 5.56 16.14 -8.61
N LYS A 45 5.77 14.82 -8.73
CA LYS A 45 6.60 14.04 -7.78
C LYS A 45 7.97 14.68 -7.60
N ALA A 46 8.67 14.97 -8.70
CA ALA A 46 10.01 15.55 -8.67
C ALA A 46 10.06 16.90 -7.96
N GLY A 47 9.00 17.71 -8.09
CA GLY A 47 8.90 19.04 -7.46
C GLY A 47 8.38 19.05 -6.01
N THR A 48 7.77 17.96 -5.54
CA THR A 48 7.13 17.91 -4.20
C THR A 48 7.82 16.95 -3.24
N VAL A 49 7.97 15.69 -3.63
CA VAL A 49 8.60 14.65 -2.80
C VAL A 49 10.01 14.27 -3.29
N GLY A 50 10.45 14.82 -4.42
CA GLY A 50 11.78 14.62 -5.00
C GLY A 50 11.89 13.36 -5.88
N ARG A 51 13.01 13.26 -6.62
CA ARG A 51 13.39 12.05 -7.37
C ARG A 51 14.04 11.03 -6.45
N VAL A 52 13.31 10.65 -5.40
CA VAL A 52 13.78 9.72 -4.36
C VAL A 52 12.72 8.66 -4.12
N ALA A 53 13.14 7.41 -4.05
CA ALA A 53 12.35 6.30 -3.56
C ALA A 53 12.82 5.91 -2.16
N TYR A 54 11.94 5.96 -1.16
CA TYR A 54 12.26 5.53 0.20
C TYR A 54 11.91 4.06 0.38
N TYR A 55 12.81 3.32 1.04
CA TYR A 55 12.59 1.93 1.39
C TYR A 55 11.93 1.82 2.77
N ARG A 56 10.91 0.95 2.84
CA ARG A 56 10.33 0.48 4.09
C ARG A 56 10.44 -1.03 4.10
N GLY A 57 11.42 -1.55 4.85
CA GLY A 57 11.59 -3.01 5.00
C GLY A 57 10.30 -3.64 5.50
N LEU A 58 9.77 -4.64 4.80
CA LEU A 58 8.50 -5.27 5.13
C LEU A 58 8.76 -6.59 5.84
N ILE A 59 8.31 -6.69 7.08
CA ILE A 59 8.27 -7.93 7.86
C ILE A 59 6.81 -8.38 8.01
N GLU A 60 6.48 -9.46 7.33
CA GLU A 60 5.20 -10.17 7.42
C GLU A 60 5.36 -11.25 8.49
N PHE A 61 4.99 -10.95 9.73
CA PHE A 61 5.38 -11.77 10.88
C PHE A 61 4.31 -12.77 11.36
N SER A 62 3.07 -12.66 10.88
CA SER A 62 2.00 -13.61 11.20
C SER A 62 0.89 -13.57 10.14
N ASN A 63 0.40 -14.73 9.72
CA ASN A 63 -0.76 -14.85 8.83
C ASN A 63 -2.06 -15.22 9.59
N ARG A 64 -2.05 -15.23 10.93
CA ARG A 64 -3.27 -15.43 11.73
C ARG A 64 -4.14 -14.20 11.67
N CYS A 65 -5.40 -14.36 11.22
CA CYS A 65 -6.30 -13.25 10.99
C CYS A 65 -7.73 -13.61 11.47
N ILE A 66 -8.36 -12.70 12.19
CA ILE A 66 -9.78 -12.84 12.59
C ILE A 66 -10.73 -12.44 11.45
N LYS A 67 -10.23 -11.71 10.45
CA LYS A 67 -11.03 -11.27 9.30
C LYS A 67 -11.20 -12.38 8.27
N ASN A 68 -12.29 -12.29 7.51
CA ASN A 68 -12.64 -13.27 6.48
C ASN A 68 -12.90 -12.59 5.13
N CYS A 69 -12.09 -11.59 4.79
CA CYS A 69 -12.18 -10.82 3.55
C CYS A 69 -12.19 -11.74 2.33
N ARG A 70 -13.14 -11.55 1.41
CA ARG A 70 -13.41 -12.48 0.31
C ARG A 70 -12.34 -12.50 -0.79
N TYR A 71 -11.36 -11.60 -0.71
CA TYR A 71 -10.27 -11.42 -1.69
C TYR A 71 -8.89 -11.81 -1.16
N CYS A 72 -8.74 -12.03 0.14
CA CYS A 72 -7.44 -12.14 0.80
C CYS A 72 -7.05 -13.60 1.03
N GLY A 73 -5.86 -14.01 0.58
CA GLY A 73 -5.36 -15.38 0.72
C GLY A 73 -5.16 -15.83 2.17
N ILE A 74 -4.84 -14.89 3.09
CA ILE A 74 -4.67 -15.20 4.53
C ILE A 74 -5.97 -15.06 5.35
N ARG A 75 -7.12 -14.93 4.70
CA ARG A 75 -8.43 -14.86 5.37
C ARG A 75 -8.64 -16.03 6.34
N ARG A 76 -9.38 -15.79 7.44
CA ARG A 76 -9.64 -16.81 8.47
C ARG A 76 -10.16 -18.14 7.90
N GLY A 77 -11.08 -18.07 6.94
CA GLY A 77 -11.69 -19.25 6.34
C GLY A 77 -10.89 -19.87 5.19
N ASN A 78 -9.62 -19.52 5.00
CA ASN A 78 -8.73 -20.28 4.12
C ASN A 78 -8.03 -21.37 4.94
N GLU A 79 -8.49 -22.61 4.77
CA GLU A 79 -8.00 -23.78 5.47
C GLU A 79 -6.84 -24.50 4.73
N GLU A 80 -6.52 -24.04 3.52
CA GLU A 80 -5.47 -24.62 2.68
C GLU A 80 -4.07 -24.05 2.98
N ILE A 81 -3.97 -23.03 3.87
CA ILE A 81 -2.70 -22.41 4.22
C ILE A 81 -2.24 -22.82 5.63
N GLU A 82 -0.95 -23.02 5.77
CA GLU A 82 -0.34 -23.19 7.09
C GLU A 82 -0.31 -21.85 7.84
N ARG A 83 -0.75 -21.85 9.10
CA ARG A 83 -0.74 -20.66 9.97
C ARG A 83 0.58 -20.60 10.74
N PHE A 84 1.21 -19.42 10.73
CA PHE A 84 2.46 -19.18 11.41
C PHE A 84 2.43 -17.88 12.24
N ASP A 85 3.29 -17.85 13.22
CA ASP A 85 3.77 -16.67 13.91
C ASP A 85 5.30 -16.74 13.88
N THR A 86 5.97 -15.66 13.53
CA THR A 86 7.44 -15.57 13.54
C THR A 86 7.93 -15.34 14.97
N ASP A 87 8.97 -16.01 15.38
CA ASP A 87 9.58 -15.83 16.68
C ASP A 87 10.07 -14.38 16.86
N ARG A 88 9.96 -13.88 18.10
CA ARG A 88 10.35 -12.50 18.45
C ARG A 88 11.79 -12.20 18.07
N ASP A 89 12.71 -13.12 18.35
CA ASP A 89 14.14 -12.92 18.09
C ASP A 89 14.42 -12.80 16.58
N ASP A 90 13.72 -13.58 15.76
CA ASP A 90 13.79 -13.49 14.30
C ASP A 90 13.26 -12.13 13.80
N ILE A 91 12.16 -11.63 14.37
CA ILE A 91 11.63 -10.30 14.00
C ILE A 91 12.65 -9.21 14.37
N LEU A 92 13.26 -9.29 15.54
CA LEU A 92 14.29 -8.34 15.97
C LEU A 92 15.56 -8.44 15.13
N ALA A 93 15.96 -9.63 14.71
CA ALA A 93 17.08 -9.85 13.80
C ALA A 93 16.81 -9.21 12.43
N MET A 94 15.61 -9.41 11.85
CA MET A 94 15.18 -8.78 10.61
C MET A 94 15.11 -7.25 10.74
N ALA A 95 14.65 -6.72 11.86
CA ALA A 95 14.62 -5.28 12.11
C ALA A 95 16.05 -4.69 12.20
N ARG A 96 16.98 -5.39 12.87
CA ARG A 96 18.40 -5.01 12.94
C ARG A 96 19.04 -5.00 11.56
N TRP A 97 18.84 -6.07 10.79
CA TRP A 97 19.32 -6.12 9.41
C TRP A 97 18.76 -4.95 8.57
N THR A 98 17.47 -4.62 8.73
CA THR A 98 16.84 -3.50 8.01
C THR A 98 17.53 -2.17 8.33
N TYR A 99 17.90 -1.94 9.60
CA TYR A 99 18.64 -0.76 10.03
C TYR A 99 20.06 -0.75 9.45
N GLU A 100 20.79 -1.84 9.57
CA GLU A 100 22.17 -1.99 9.08
C GLU A 100 22.27 -1.91 7.55
N ALA A 101 21.25 -2.40 6.85
CA ALA A 101 21.10 -2.24 5.41
C ALA A 101 20.80 -0.80 4.96
N GLY A 102 20.57 0.13 5.90
CA GLY A 102 20.33 1.54 5.64
C GLY A 102 18.95 1.83 5.06
N TYR A 103 17.94 1.00 5.32
CA TYR A 103 16.58 1.27 4.80
C TYR A 103 15.94 2.49 5.49
N GLY A 104 16.32 2.80 6.69
CA GLY A 104 15.81 3.93 7.46
C GLY A 104 14.42 3.71 8.04
N SER A 105 13.65 2.76 7.51
CA SER A 105 12.26 2.52 7.92
C SER A 105 11.85 1.06 7.77
N LEU A 106 10.95 0.63 8.66
CA LEU A 106 10.39 -0.72 8.74
C LEU A 106 8.86 -0.68 8.76
N THR A 107 8.22 -1.68 8.18
CA THR A 107 6.80 -1.98 8.34
C THR A 107 6.63 -3.36 8.96
N LEU A 108 5.93 -3.44 10.08
CA LEU A 108 5.43 -4.69 10.65
C LEU A 108 4.02 -4.95 10.14
N GLN A 109 3.84 -6.07 9.49
CA GLN A 109 2.56 -6.47 8.90
C GLN A 109 2.15 -7.86 9.36
N SER A 110 0.87 -8.03 9.71
CA SER A 110 0.27 -9.32 10.03
C SER A 110 -1.19 -9.41 9.61
N GLY A 111 -1.79 -10.59 9.78
CA GLY A 111 -3.22 -10.70 9.90
C GLY A 111 -3.71 -9.91 11.13
N GLU A 112 -5.00 -9.58 11.15
CA GLU A 112 -5.61 -8.80 12.23
C GLU A 112 -5.94 -9.68 13.42
N ARG A 113 -5.50 -9.26 14.61
CA ARG A 113 -5.84 -9.81 15.93
C ARG A 113 -6.15 -8.66 16.89
N GLN A 114 -7.03 -8.90 17.86
CA GLN A 114 -7.52 -7.89 18.81
C GLN A 114 -7.49 -8.38 20.27
N ASP A 115 -6.88 -9.54 20.52
CA ASP A 115 -6.69 -10.06 21.87
C ASP A 115 -5.56 -9.33 22.62
N GLU A 116 -5.67 -9.23 23.94
CA GLU A 116 -4.73 -8.47 24.77
C GLU A 116 -3.30 -9.04 24.72
N GLU A 117 -3.15 -10.34 24.53
CA GLU A 117 -1.84 -10.97 24.36
C GLU A 117 -1.11 -10.40 23.14
N PHE A 118 -1.82 -10.33 21.99
CA PHE A 118 -1.30 -9.74 20.77
C PHE A 118 -1.03 -8.23 20.92
N ILE A 119 -1.94 -7.51 21.58
CA ILE A 119 -1.78 -6.06 21.79
C ILE A 119 -0.53 -5.75 22.60
N SER A 120 -0.34 -6.43 23.72
CA SER A 120 0.84 -6.28 24.58
C SER A 120 2.12 -6.74 23.89
N TYR A 121 2.05 -7.84 23.13
CA TYR A 121 3.18 -8.32 22.33
C TYR A 121 3.67 -7.28 21.31
N ILE A 122 2.76 -6.64 20.58
CA ILE A 122 3.12 -5.58 19.61
C ILE A 122 3.70 -4.36 20.32
N GLU A 123 3.14 -3.95 21.46
CA GLU A 123 3.67 -2.82 22.23
C GLU A 123 5.13 -3.06 22.65
N ASP A 124 5.42 -4.23 23.21
CA ASP A 124 6.77 -4.60 23.62
C ASP A 124 7.73 -4.75 22.43
N LEU A 125 7.24 -5.32 21.32
CA LEU A 125 8.03 -5.46 20.10
C LEU A 125 8.41 -4.08 19.52
N VAL A 126 7.47 -3.13 19.50
CA VAL A 126 7.71 -1.75 19.08
C VAL A 126 8.80 -1.11 19.96
N ARG A 127 8.70 -1.24 21.30
CA ARG A 127 9.70 -0.70 22.25
C ARG A 127 11.09 -1.26 21.98
N ASP A 128 11.21 -2.57 21.70
CA ASP A 128 12.51 -3.20 21.44
C ASP A 128 13.07 -2.80 20.07
N ILE A 129 12.25 -2.72 19.04
CA ILE A 129 12.68 -2.22 17.72
C ILE A 129 13.18 -0.77 17.84
N LYS A 130 12.54 0.05 18.65
CA LYS A 130 12.97 1.46 18.87
C LYS A 130 14.31 1.57 19.61
N LYS A 131 14.80 0.52 20.28
CA LYS A 131 16.16 0.49 20.82
C LYS A 131 17.23 0.27 19.74
N ILE A 132 16.87 -0.28 18.59
CA ILE A 132 17.78 -0.49 17.46
C ILE A 132 18.19 0.88 16.91
N GLY A 133 19.51 1.11 16.83
CA GLY A 133 20.06 2.35 16.30
C GLY A 133 19.62 3.61 17.08
N ASN A 134 19.35 3.49 18.38
CA ASN A 134 18.91 4.60 19.24
C ASN A 134 17.68 5.35 18.68
N GLY A 135 16.70 4.61 18.19
CA GLY A 135 15.48 5.16 17.60
C GLY A 135 15.62 5.58 16.13
N GLY A 136 16.75 5.30 15.50
CA GLY A 136 17.03 5.67 14.11
C GLY A 136 16.15 4.98 13.07
N LEU A 137 15.43 3.90 13.44
CA LEU A 137 14.52 3.19 12.54
C LEU A 137 13.09 3.72 12.64
N GLY A 138 12.56 4.25 11.55
CA GLY A 138 11.16 4.64 11.43
C GLY A 138 10.25 3.40 11.39
N LEU A 139 9.11 3.43 12.10
CA LEU A 139 8.25 2.25 12.24
C LEU A 139 6.82 2.52 11.77
N THR A 140 6.33 1.65 10.89
CA THR A 140 4.94 1.59 10.44
C THR A 140 4.30 0.29 10.95
N LEU A 141 3.11 0.37 11.53
CA LEU A 141 2.28 -0.80 11.83
C LEU A 141 1.21 -0.99 10.75
N CYS A 142 0.96 -2.24 10.38
CA CYS A 142 -0.10 -2.67 9.46
C CYS A 142 -0.70 -3.98 10.00
N VAL A 143 -1.42 -3.88 11.13
CA VAL A 143 -1.91 -5.02 11.92
C VAL A 143 -3.43 -4.97 12.16
N GLY A 144 -4.15 -4.23 11.31
CA GLY A 144 -5.61 -4.21 11.28
C GLY A 144 -6.28 -3.17 12.17
N GLU A 145 -7.58 -3.35 12.40
CA GLU A 145 -8.43 -2.46 13.20
C GLU A 145 -8.19 -2.70 14.68
N GLN A 146 -8.13 -1.61 15.46
CA GLN A 146 -7.94 -1.64 16.91
C GLN A 146 -8.79 -0.57 17.60
N THR A 147 -8.83 -0.59 18.92
CA THR A 147 -9.39 0.51 19.70
C THR A 147 -8.47 1.74 19.67
N GLU A 148 -9.01 2.92 19.91
CA GLU A 148 -8.22 4.16 20.02
C GLU A 148 -7.19 4.07 21.16
N GLU A 149 -7.52 3.37 22.27
CA GLU A 149 -6.59 3.11 23.36
C GLU A 149 -5.41 2.25 22.92
N THR A 150 -5.65 1.16 22.19
CA THR A 150 -4.59 0.30 21.64
C THR A 150 -3.68 1.08 20.70
N TYR A 151 -4.24 1.89 19.79
CA TYR A 151 -3.45 2.73 18.91
C TYR A 151 -2.58 3.72 19.69
N ARG A 152 -3.09 4.31 20.78
CA ARG A 152 -2.34 5.22 21.65
C ARG A 152 -1.18 4.51 22.34
N ARG A 153 -1.39 3.32 22.92
CA ARG A 153 -0.33 2.49 23.52
C ARG A 153 0.81 2.25 22.54
N TRP A 154 0.50 1.86 21.31
CA TRP A 154 1.52 1.60 20.30
C TRP A 154 2.22 2.87 19.79
N PHE A 155 1.51 3.99 19.73
CA PHE A 155 2.10 5.28 19.39
C PHE A 155 3.10 5.74 20.46
N GLU A 156 2.73 5.65 21.71
CA GLU A 156 3.59 5.97 22.87
C GLU A 156 4.78 5.01 22.98
N ALA A 157 4.64 3.77 22.56
CA ALA A 157 5.76 2.82 22.45
C ALA A 157 6.75 3.20 21.33
N GLY A 158 6.36 4.04 20.35
CA GLY A 158 7.23 4.58 19.31
C GLY A 158 6.84 4.27 17.86
N ALA A 159 5.70 3.64 17.61
CA ALA A 159 5.16 3.50 16.26
C ALA A 159 4.56 4.85 15.82
N HIS A 160 5.12 5.48 14.79
CA HIS A 160 4.68 6.82 14.36
C HIS A 160 3.90 6.83 13.05
N ARG A 161 3.81 5.69 12.37
CA ARG A 161 3.00 5.48 11.16
C ARG A 161 2.10 4.27 11.32
N TYR A 162 0.90 4.36 10.75
CA TYR A 162 -0.04 3.25 10.70
C TYR A 162 -0.65 3.14 9.31
N LEU A 163 -0.66 1.95 8.73
CA LEU A 163 -1.31 1.67 7.45
C LEU A 163 -2.54 0.78 7.70
N LEU A 164 -3.72 1.33 7.43
CA LEU A 164 -5.00 0.62 7.49
C LEU A 164 -5.77 0.87 6.18
N ARG A 165 -5.75 -0.10 5.27
CA ARG A 165 -6.38 0.06 3.96
C ARG A 165 -7.90 0.06 4.09
N ILE A 166 -8.56 1.08 3.53
CA ILE A 166 -10.03 1.15 3.45
C ILE A 166 -10.59 0.17 2.42
N GLU A 167 -9.80 -0.23 1.43
CA GLU A 167 -10.06 -1.10 0.28
C GLU A 167 -11.02 -0.52 -0.76
N THR A 168 -11.97 0.31 -0.37
CA THR A 168 -12.79 1.21 -1.18
C THR A 168 -13.55 2.19 -0.28
N SER A 169 -13.74 3.41 -0.73
CA SER A 169 -14.57 4.42 -0.04
C SER A 169 -16.08 4.15 -0.20
N ASN A 170 -16.48 3.29 -1.15
CA ASN A 170 -17.88 2.91 -1.38
C ASN A 170 -18.33 1.82 -0.41
N PRO A 171 -19.24 2.11 0.57
CA PRO A 171 -19.72 1.11 1.53
C PRO A 171 -20.42 -0.08 0.89
N ASN A 172 -21.09 0.10 -0.26
CA ASN A 172 -21.79 -0.98 -0.95
C ASN A 172 -20.80 -1.94 -1.63
N LEU A 173 -19.74 -1.40 -2.24
CA LEU A 173 -18.64 -2.22 -2.77
C LEU A 173 -17.92 -2.95 -1.63
N TYR A 174 -17.61 -2.25 -0.53
CA TYR A 174 -17.01 -2.85 0.67
C TYR A 174 -17.83 -4.03 1.20
N ALA A 175 -19.17 -3.89 1.25
CA ALA A 175 -20.07 -4.96 1.70
C ALA A 175 -20.05 -6.21 0.79
N ARG A 176 -19.74 -6.05 -0.50
CA ARG A 176 -19.53 -7.20 -1.42
C ARG A 176 -18.20 -7.90 -1.22
N LEU A 177 -17.17 -7.15 -0.81
CA LEU A 177 -15.82 -7.65 -0.57
C LEU A 177 -15.67 -8.39 0.76
N HIS A 178 -16.62 -8.20 1.68
CA HIS A 178 -16.52 -8.69 3.05
C HIS A 178 -17.79 -9.44 3.48
N PRO A 179 -17.67 -10.41 4.41
CA PRO A 179 -18.84 -11.00 5.05
C PRO A 179 -19.65 -9.95 5.80
N GLN A 180 -20.98 -10.15 5.84
CA GLN A 180 -21.88 -9.31 6.62
C GLN A 180 -21.91 -9.81 8.07
N ASP A 181 -20.84 -9.57 8.81
CA ASP A 181 -20.68 -9.97 10.22
C ASP A 181 -20.19 -8.80 11.10
N GLY A 182 -20.03 -9.06 12.41
CA GLY A 182 -19.60 -8.03 13.36
C GLY A 182 -18.18 -7.51 13.15
N HIS A 183 -17.34 -8.22 12.39
CA HIS A 183 -15.92 -7.90 12.19
C HIS A 183 -15.64 -7.05 10.95
N HIS A 184 -16.62 -6.87 10.04
CA HIS A 184 -16.37 -6.24 8.73
C HIS A 184 -17.30 -5.05 8.49
N LYS A 185 -17.18 -4.01 9.31
CA LYS A 185 -17.96 -2.78 9.15
C LYS A 185 -17.10 -1.67 8.55
N TRP A 186 -17.52 -1.15 7.38
CA TRP A 186 -16.86 -0.03 6.73
C TRP A 186 -16.71 1.20 7.65
N THR A 187 -17.76 1.51 8.41
CA THR A 187 -17.75 2.64 9.36
C THR A 187 -16.70 2.46 10.47
N VAL A 188 -16.53 1.25 11.00
CA VAL A 188 -15.50 0.97 12.02
C VAL A 188 -14.10 1.21 11.44
N ARG A 189 -13.84 0.75 10.22
CA ARG A 189 -12.55 0.93 9.56
C ARG A 189 -12.25 2.40 9.28
N ARG A 190 -13.25 3.16 8.79
CA ARG A 190 -13.16 4.62 8.64
C ARG A 190 -12.88 5.31 9.97
N ASP A 191 -13.59 4.94 11.03
CA ASP A 191 -13.47 5.56 12.35
C ASP A 191 -12.09 5.26 12.99
N CYS A 192 -11.51 4.08 12.71
CA CYS A 192 -10.12 3.77 13.04
C CYS A 192 -9.13 4.74 12.36
N LEU A 193 -9.31 5.07 11.07
CA LEU A 193 -8.46 6.04 10.39
C LEU A 193 -8.56 7.44 11.04
N LEU A 194 -9.75 7.86 11.43
CA LEU A 194 -9.95 9.12 12.16
C LEU A 194 -9.27 9.10 13.53
N ALA A 195 -9.36 7.98 14.27
CA ALA A 195 -8.70 7.82 15.56
C ALA A 195 -7.16 7.90 15.44
N LEU A 196 -6.58 7.24 14.43
CA LEU A 196 -5.15 7.33 14.14
C LEU A 196 -4.69 8.78 13.90
N GLY A 197 -5.48 9.56 13.14
CA GLY A 197 -5.21 10.98 12.89
C GLY A 197 -5.25 11.83 14.17
N ARG A 198 -6.25 11.61 15.06
CA ARG A 198 -6.37 12.32 16.34
C ARG A 198 -5.20 12.03 17.30
N ILE A 199 -4.66 10.82 17.27
CA ILE A 199 -3.51 10.43 18.10
C ILE A 199 -2.23 11.09 17.60
N GLY A 200 -2.10 11.37 16.29
CA GLY A 200 -0.93 12.02 15.70
C GLY A 200 -0.09 11.09 14.82
N TYR A 201 -0.58 9.94 14.43
CA TYR A 201 0.09 9.09 13.44
C TYR A 201 0.19 9.79 12.09
N GLN A 202 1.24 9.48 11.32
CA GLN A 202 1.14 9.57 9.87
C GLN A 202 0.19 8.46 9.40
N VAL A 203 -1.00 8.87 8.94
CA VAL A 203 -2.06 7.94 8.60
C VAL A 203 -1.88 7.43 7.17
N GLY A 204 -1.86 6.12 7.02
CA GLY A 204 -1.86 5.44 5.74
C GLY A 204 -3.17 4.72 5.49
N THR A 205 -3.67 4.80 4.25
CA THR A 205 -4.76 3.97 3.76
C THR A 205 -4.49 3.53 2.32
N GLY A 206 -5.46 3.00 1.64
CA GLY A 206 -5.41 2.59 0.23
C GLY A 206 -6.57 1.70 -0.14
N ASP A 207 -6.68 1.43 -1.40
CA ASP A 207 -7.75 0.67 -2.03
C ASP A 207 -7.21 -0.41 -2.97
N MET A 208 -8.08 -1.34 -3.35
CA MET A 208 -7.83 -2.25 -4.46
C MET A 208 -8.46 -1.70 -5.73
N ILE A 209 -7.74 -1.81 -6.83
CA ILE A 209 -8.07 -1.20 -8.11
C ILE A 209 -8.43 -2.30 -9.12
N GLY A 210 -9.57 -2.15 -9.80
CA GLY A 210 -10.04 -3.11 -10.80
C GLY A 210 -10.74 -4.33 -10.18
N LEU A 211 -11.43 -4.12 -9.05
CA LEU A 211 -12.28 -5.12 -8.42
C LEU A 211 -13.52 -5.42 -9.30
N PRO A 212 -14.08 -6.63 -9.22
CA PRO A 212 -15.34 -6.93 -9.90
C PRO A 212 -16.45 -5.94 -9.53
N GLY A 213 -16.97 -5.25 -10.52
CA GLY A 213 -18.05 -4.26 -10.37
C GLY A 213 -17.65 -2.93 -9.74
N GLN A 214 -16.37 -2.63 -9.63
CA GLN A 214 -15.85 -1.29 -9.32
C GLN A 214 -15.94 -0.41 -10.58
N THR A 215 -16.32 0.85 -10.41
CA THR A 215 -16.42 1.84 -11.49
C THR A 215 -15.28 2.88 -11.40
N LEU A 216 -15.12 3.68 -12.45
CA LEU A 216 -14.18 4.81 -12.43
C LEU A 216 -14.61 5.88 -11.41
N GLU A 217 -15.92 6.01 -11.22
CA GLU A 217 -16.50 6.90 -10.21
C GLU A 217 -16.15 6.45 -8.79
N ASP A 218 -16.17 5.14 -8.50
CA ASP A 218 -15.72 4.60 -7.22
C ASP A 218 -14.25 4.96 -6.97
N LEU A 219 -13.38 4.83 -7.98
CA LEU A 219 -11.96 5.17 -7.87
C LEU A 219 -11.72 6.68 -7.73
N ALA A 220 -12.50 7.51 -8.40
CA ALA A 220 -12.45 8.96 -8.20
C ALA A 220 -12.88 9.35 -6.77
N ASP A 221 -13.92 8.69 -6.24
CA ASP A 221 -14.37 8.88 -4.86
C ASP A 221 -13.34 8.38 -3.85
N ASP A 222 -12.58 7.32 -4.15
CA ASP A 222 -11.45 6.86 -3.34
C ASP A 222 -10.36 7.93 -3.22
N ILE A 223 -10.02 8.64 -4.33
CA ILE A 223 -9.05 9.75 -4.31
C ILE A 223 -9.59 10.94 -3.49
N LEU A 224 -10.87 11.27 -3.64
CA LEU A 224 -11.52 12.31 -2.84
C LEU A 224 -11.55 11.93 -1.35
N PHE A 225 -11.82 10.68 -1.03
CA PHE A 225 -11.75 10.16 0.33
C PHE A 225 -10.36 10.34 0.96
N TYR A 226 -9.26 10.12 0.22
CA TYR A 226 -7.92 10.36 0.74
C TYR A 226 -7.71 11.83 1.14
N ARG A 227 -8.20 12.78 0.32
CA ARG A 227 -8.17 14.20 0.65
C ARG A 227 -8.99 14.51 1.90
N ASP A 228 -10.24 14.05 1.94
CA ASP A 228 -11.21 14.39 2.99
C ASP A 228 -10.81 13.77 4.34
N MET A 229 -10.14 12.61 4.31
CA MET A 229 -9.55 11.95 5.49
C MET A 229 -8.16 12.48 5.84
N ASN A 230 -7.61 13.42 5.07
CA ASN A 230 -6.30 14.02 5.28
C ASN A 230 -5.16 12.98 5.40
N ILE A 231 -5.11 12.05 4.42
CA ILE A 231 -4.22 10.89 4.40
C ILE A 231 -2.79 11.27 4.01
N ASP A 232 -1.80 10.74 4.71
CA ASP A 232 -0.37 11.01 4.47
C ASP A 232 0.29 9.99 3.55
N MET A 233 -0.19 8.73 3.59
CA MET A 233 0.44 7.60 2.91
C MET A 233 -0.62 6.76 2.20
N ILE A 234 -0.34 6.40 0.94
CA ILE A 234 -1.30 5.65 0.13
C ILE A 234 -0.65 4.36 -0.35
N GLY A 235 -1.23 3.24 0.10
CA GLY A 235 -0.85 1.87 -0.26
C GLY A 235 -1.91 1.23 -1.14
N MET A 236 -2.16 1.78 -2.30
CA MET A 236 -3.10 1.24 -3.30
C MET A 236 -2.41 0.30 -4.28
N GLY A 237 -3.17 -0.58 -4.89
CA GLY A 237 -2.64 -1.46 -5.93
C GLY A 237 -3.73 -2.22 -6.68
N PRO A 238 -3.41 -2.71 -7.90
CA PRO A 238 -4.35 -3.49 -8.68
C PRO A 238 -4.75 -4.77 -7.96
N TYR A 239 -6.00 -5.18 -8.14
CA TYR A 239 -6.49 -6.47 -7.69
C TYR A 239 -5.76 -7.57 -8.46
N VAL A 240 -5.14 -8.48 -7.72
CA VAL A 240 -4.54 -9.71 -8.23
C VAL A 240 -5.33 -10.89 -7.65
N VAL A 241 -5.70 -11.83 -8.50
CA VAL A 241 -6.49 -13.00 -8.10
C VAL A 241 -5.71 -13.86 -7.10
N HIS A 242 -6.43 -14.43 -6.14
CA HIS A 242 -5.98 -15.57 -5.34
C HIS A 242 -6.99 -16.69 -5.52
N HIS A 243 -6.58 -17.83 -6.11
CA HIS A 243 -7.43 -18.93 -6.51
C HIS A 243 -8.25 -19.58 -5.37
N GLN A 244 -7.78 -19.49 -4.11
CA GLN A 244 -8.47 -20.04 -2.93
C GLN A 244 -9.50 -19.07 -2.33
N THR A 245 -9.60 -17.85 -2.83
CA THR A 245 -10.53 -16.84 -2.28
C THR A 245 -11.89 -16.87 -3.00
N PRO A 246 -12.99 -16.50 -2.31
CA PRO A 246 -14.31 -16.46 -2.96
C PRO A 246 -14.36 -15.59 -4.21
N ILE A 247 -13.81 -14.37 -4.16
CA ILE A 247 -13.78 -13.46 -5.32
C ILE A 247 -12.83 -14.01 -6.40
N GLY A 248 -11.70 -14.58 -6.01
CA GLY A 248 -10.78 -15.20 -6.97
C GLY A 248 -11.42 -16.33 -7.75
N LYS A 249 -12.14 -17.23 -7.07
CA LYS A 249 -12.91 -18.31 -7.71
C LYS A 249 -13.98 -17.77 -8.67
N GLU A 250 -14.68 -16.70 -8.30
CA GLU A 250 -15.68 -16.04 -9.15
C GLU A 250 -15.05 -15.44 -10.41
N VAL A 251 -13.93 -14.71 -10.26
CA VAL A 251 -13.21 -14.08 -11.38
C VAL A 251 -12.68 -15.14 -12.35
N LEU A 252 -12.08 -16.22 -11.84
CA LEU A 252 -11.58 -17.32 -12.67
C LEU A 252 -12.71 -18.04 -13.39
N ALA A 253 -13.83 -18.32 -12.72
CA ALA A 253 -14.98 -18.99 -13.32
C ALA A 253 -15.64 -18.16 -14.44
N THR A 254 -15.53 -16.83 -14.38
CA THR A 254 -16.06 -15.91 -15.40
C THR A 254 -15.04 -15.57 -16.49
N GLY A 255 -13.81 -16.13 -16.44
CA GLY A 255 -12.75 -15.87 -17.41
C GLY A 255 -12.19 -14.46 -17.39
N ARG A 256 -12.37 -13.71 -16.30
CA ARG A 256 -11.93 -12.30 -16.14
C ARG A 256 -10.53 -12.16 -15.52
N ASP A 257 -9.61 -13.03 -15.89
CA ASP A 257 -8.19 -12.97 -15.50
C ASP A 257 -7.25 -13.26 -16.67
N SER A 258 -7.70 -12.91 -17.90
CA SER A 258 -6.87 -12.95 -19.09
C SER A 258 -5.69 -11.98 -18.99
N GLU A 259 -4.70 -12.11 -19.87
CA GLU A 259 -3.59 -11.15 -19.94
C GLU A 259 -4.08 -9.74 -20.27
N GLU A 260 -5.16 -9.60 -21.05
CA GLU A 260 -5.79 -8.31 -21.33
C GLU A 260 -6.43 -7.71 -20.07
N ASP A 261 -7.13 -8.51 -19.26
CA ASP A 261 -7.68 -8.06 -17.97
C ASP A 261 -6.58 -7.64 -16.99
N LYS A 262 -5.48 -8.37 -16.93
CA LYS A 262 -4.30 -8.03 -16.10
C LYS A 262 -3.67 -6.73 -16.56
N LEU A 263 -3.49 -6.55 -17.87
CA LEU A 263 -2.95 -5.32 -18.44
C LEU A 263 -3.87 -4.12 -18.19
N HIS A 264 -5.19 -4.31 -18.30
CA HIS A 264 -6.17 -3.29 -17.97
C HIS A 264 -6.05 -2.86 -16.49
N ARG A 265 -6.00 -3.82 -15.55
CA ARG A 265 -5.81 -3.53 -14.11
C ARG A 265 -4.47 -2.85 -13.82
N LEU A 266 -3.40 -3.22 -14.53
CA LEU A 266 -2.11 -2.55 -14.43
C LEU A 266 -2.23 -1.07 -14.84
N HIS A 267 -2.81 -0.78 -16.02
CA HIS A 267 -2.97 0.58 -16.51
C HIS A 267 -3.83 1.43 -15.58
N LEU A 268 -4.92 0.86 -15.06
CA LEU A 268 -5.79 1.52 -14.11
C LEU A 268 -5.06 1.82 -12.79
N GLY A 269 -4.25 0.87 -12.29
CA GLY A 269 -3.41 1.07 -11.11
C GLY A 269 -2.37 2.19 -11.31
N LEU A 270 -1.76 2.26 -12.48
CA LEU A 270 -0.81 3.35 -12.81
C LEU A 270 -1.53 4.69 -12.95
N ALA A 271 -2.72 4.72 -13.55
CA ALA A 271 -3.54 5.92 -13.64
C ALA A 271 -3.95 6.42 -12.24
N MET A 272 -4.37 5.52 -11.34
CA MET A 272 -4.68 5.87 -9.95
C MET A 272 -3.48 6.51 -9.23
N ILE A 273 -2.28 5.96 -9.38
CA ILE A 273 -1.06 6.56 -8.82
C ILE A 273 -0.84 7.96 -9.39
N ALA A 274 -0.96 8.13 -10.71
CA ALA A 274 -0.67 9.39 -11.38
C ALA A 274 -1.70 10.48 -11.04
N VAL A 275 -2.99 10.16 -11.09
CA VAL A 275 -4.07 11.10 -10.76
C VAL A 275 -3.98 11.50 -9.29
N THR A 276 -3.74 10.55 -8.39
CA THR A 276 -3.53 10.83 -6.95
C THR A 276 -2.33 11.76 -6.73
N ARG A 277 -1.21 11.55 -7.45
CA ARG A 277 -0.03 12.42 -7.36
C ARG A 277 -0.33 13.84 -7.85
N LEU A 278 -1.05 14.00 -8.94
CA LEU A 278 -1.45 15.31 -9.44
C LEU A 278 -2.37 16.03 -8.46
N PHE A 279 -3.32 15.30 -7.87
CA PHE A 279 -4.35 15.88 -7.00
C PHE A 279 -3.84 16.16 -5.58
N LEU A 280 -3.15 15.20 -4.94
CA LEU A 280 -2.70 15.32 -3.54
C LEU A 280 -1.25 15.80 -3.38
N ARG A 281 -0.47 15.81 -4.44
CA ARG A 281 0.88 16.35 -4.61
C ARG A 281 1.95 15.74 -3.69
N ASP A 282 1.91 15.97 -2.38
CA ASP A 282 3.00 15.76 -1.41
C ASP A 282 2.82 14.58 -0.45
N VAL A 283 1.80 13.74 -0.68
CA VAL A 283 1.59 12.48 0.04
C VAL A 283 2.59 11.40 -0.40
N ASN A 284 2.85 10.41 0.44
CA ASN A 284 3.61 9.23 0.05
C ASN A 284 2.72 8.22 -0.69
N ILE A 285 3.17 7.73 -1.83
CA ILE A 285 2.46 6.72 -2.65
C ILE A 285 3.40 5.53 -2.88
N ALA A 286 2.92 4.31 -2.59
CA ALA A 286 3.69 3.10 -2.78
C ALA A 286 3.58 2.57 -4.22
N ALA A 287 4.74 2.20 -4.81
CA ALA A 287 4.77 1.30 -5.96
C ALA A 287 4.72 -0.14 -5.43
N THR A 288 3.51 -0.69 -5.36
CA THR A 288 3.23 -1.96 -4.69
C THR A 288 3.73 -3.18 -5.46
N THR A 289 3.95 -4.29 -4.75
CA THR A 289 4.30 -5.58 -5.38
C THR A 289 3.19 -6.11 -6.30
N ALA A 290 1.94 -5.73 -6.09
CA ALA A 290 0.84 -6.09 -6.96
C ALA A 290 1.03 -5.60 -8.41
N LEU A 291 1.64 -4.42 -8.62
CA LEU A 291 2.01 -3.96 -9.96
C LEU A 291 3.03 -4.90 -10.62
N GLN A 292 4.01 -5.39 -9.86
CA GLN A 292 5.02 -6.33 -10.37
C GLN A 292 4.43 -7.73 -10.59
N ALA A 293 3.41 -8.14 -9.85
CA ALA A 293 2.71 -9.41 -10.10
C ALA A 293 1.96 -9.39 -11.45
N LEU A 294 1.54 -8.22 -11.93
CA LEU A 294 0.87 -8.05 -13.23
C LEU A 294 1.86 -7.77 -14.38
N HIS A 295 3.01 -7.15 -14.10
CA HIS A 295 4.01 -6.83 -15.12
C HIS A 295 5.42 -6.78 -14.52
N PRO A 296 6.43 -7.40 -15.14
CA PRO A 296 7.82 -7.47 -14.60
C PRO A 296 8.42 -6.12 -14.22
N LEU A 297 8.08 -5.05 -14.94
CA LEU A 297 8.51 -3.67 -14.66
C LEU A 297 7.46 -2.85 -13.88
N GLY A 298 6.50 -3.51 -13.23
CA GLY A 298 5.37 -2.80 -12.60
C GLY A 298 5.79 -1.78 -11.54
N ARG A 299 6.84 -2.03 -10.77
CA ARG A 299 7.34 -1.07 -9.77
C ARG A 299 7.98 0.14 -10.43
N GLU A 300 8.78 -0.04 -11.49
CA GLU A 300 9.38 1.04 -12.26
C GLU A 300 8.32 1.93 -12.90
N LEU A 301 7.30 1.31 -13.50
CA LEU A 301 6.15 2.02 -14.04
C LEU A 301 5.42 2.82 -12.95
N GLY A 302 5.22 2.23 -11.77
CA GLY A 302 4.64 2.92 -10.62
C GLY A 302 5.47 4.13 -10.15
N LEU A 303 6.80 4.01 -10.11
CA LEU A 303 7.69 5.13 -9.79
C LEU A 303 7.61 6.24 -10.83
N LYS A 304 7.54 5.89 -12.12
CA LYS A 304 7.34 6.85 -13.23
C LYS A 304 5.94 7.48 -13.22
N ALA A 305 4.93 6.75 -12.75
CA ALA A 305 3.59 7.29 -12.56
C ALA A 305 3.45 8.19 -11.30
N GLY A 306 4.50 8.36 -10.50
CA GLY A 306 4.49 9.30 -9.38
C GLY A 306 4.60 8.68 -7.98
N ALA A 307 4.75 7.36 -7.84
CA ALA A 307 5.03 6.72 -6.55
C ALA A 307 6.45 7.04 -6.06
N ASN A 308 6.66 7.02 -4.74
CA ASN A 308 7.93 7.34 -4.11
C ASN A 308 8.29 6.42 -2.93
N ILE A 309 7.48 5.39 -2.66
CA ILE A 309 7.75 4.39 -1.62
C ILE A 309 7.87 3.01 -2.25
N LEU A 310 8.87 2.25 -1.82
CA LEU A 310 9.03 0.83 -2.09
C LEU A 310 9.09 0.06 -0.77
N MET A 311 8.50 -1.14 -0.76
CA MET A 311 8.48 -2.01 0.41
C MET A 311 9.21 -3.32 0.10
N PRO A 312 10.57 -3.35 0.23
CA PRO A 312 11.34 -4.57 0.09
C PRO A 312 10.94 -5.59 1.16
N ILE A 313 10.73 -6.86 0.75
CA ILE A 313 10.39 -7.94 1.69
C ILE A 313 11.66 -8.35 2.44
N VAL A 314 11.61 -8.22 3.77
CA VAL A 314 12.68 -8.64 4.70
C VAL A 314 12.30 -9.95 5.39
N THR A 315 11.02 -10.29 5.44
CA THR A 315 10.52 -11.57 5.97
C THR A 315 11.41 -12.74 5.57
N LEU A 316 11.72 -13.63 6.50
CA LEU A 316 12.50 -14.83 6.23
C LEU A 316 11.86 -15.70 5.14
N PRO A 317 12.63 -16.27 4.20
CA PRO A 317 12.09 -16.98 3.02
C PRO A 317 11.09 -18.09 3.37
N GLN A 318 11.30 -18.85 4.47
CA GLN A 318 10.42 -19.94 4.87
C GLN A 318 8.99 -19.50 5.20
N PHE A 319 8.75 -18.22 5.52
CA PHE A 319 7.40 -17.68 5.83
C PHE A 319 6.74 -17.00 4.65
N ARG A 320 7.49 -16.63 3.60
CA ARG A 320 6.95 -15.81 2.48
C ARG A 320 5.88 -16.54 1.69
N SER A 321 6.06 -17.86 1.45
CA SER A 321 5.08 -18.70 0.76
C SER A 321 3.79 -18.90 1.56
N GLN A 322 3.83 -18.68 2.88
CA GLN A 322 2.68 -18.78 3.77
C GLN A 322 1.94 -17.45 3.97
N TYR A 323 2.52 -16.34 3.44
CA TYR A 323 1.91 -15.00 3.48
C TYR A 323 1.55 -14.52 2.07
N LEU A 324 0.74 -15.30 1.37
CA LEU A 324 0.25 -14.95 0.04
C LEU A 324 -1.12 -14.28 0.14
N LEU A 325 -1.15 -12.97 -0.03
CA LEU A 325 -2.41 -12.21 -0.11
C LEU A 325 -3.11 -12.44 -1.45
N TYR A 326 -2.34 -12.73 -2.50
CA TYR A 326 -2.74 -13.00 -3.87
C TYR A 326 -1.72 -13.94 -4.55
N ASP A 327 -2.11 -14.54 -5.68
CA ASP A 327 -1.25 -15.46 -6.44
C ASP A 327 -0.08 -14.72 -7.13
N ASN A 328 0.98 -15.45 -7.44
CA ASN A 328 2.16 -14.95 -8.15
C ASN A 328 2.85 -13.74 -7.45
N LYS A 329 2.80 -13.69 -6.11
CA LYS A 329 3.52 -12.68 -5.35
C LYS A 329 5.02 -12.75 -5.68
N PRO A 330 5.64 -11.66 -6.15
CA PRO A 330 7.07 -11.69 -6.51
C PRO A 330 7.96 -11.74 -5.26
N CYS A 331 9.22 -12.15 -5.46
CA CYS A 331 10.28 -12.19 -4.43
C CYS A 331 10.01 -13.17 -3.28
N VAL A 332 9.32 -14.29 -3.53
CA VAL A 332 9.01 -15.29 -2.50
C VAL A 332 10.28 -16.07 -2.11
N ASP A 333 11.15 -16.40 -3.08
CA ASP A 333 12.31 -17.28 -2.90
C ASP A 333 13.65 -16.51 -2.76
N GLU A 334 13.63 -15.17 -2.87
CA GLU A 334 14.83 -14.34 -2.83
C GLU A 334 15.28 -14.04 -1.39
N GLN A 335 16.60 -13.90 -1.16
CA GLN A 335 17.12 -13.34 0.08
C GLN A 335 16.93 -11.82 0.12
N ALA A 336 16.92 -11.23 1.33
CA ALA A 336 16.70 -9.79 1.51
C ALA A 336 17.79 -8.94 0.81
N GLU A 337 19.05 -9.40 0.81
CA GLU A 337 20.19 -8.77 0.13
C GLU A 337 20.01 -8.74 -1.39
N GLN A 338 19.52 -9.84 -1.98
CA GLN A 338 19.26 -9.93 -3.41
C GLN A 338 18.16 -8.95 -3.81
N CYS A 339 17.10 -8.90 -3.03
CA CYS A 339 15.98 -7.96 -3.20
C CYS A 339 16.48 -6.50 -3.14
N ARG A 340 17.35 -6.16 -2.18
CA ARG A 340 17.93 -4.81 -2.03
C ARG A 340 18.70 -4.38 -3.29
N ASN A 341 19.58 -5.22 -3.79
CA ASN A 341 20.42 -4.90 -4.96
C ASN A 341 19.56 -4.78 -6.23
N CYS A 342 18.62 -5.69 -6.44
CA CYS A 342 17.67 -5.63 -7.55
C CYS A 342 16.86 -4.33 -7.53
N LEU A 343 16.26 -3.96 -6.38
CA LEU A 343 15.46 -2.75 -6.27
C LEU A 343 16.25 -1.46 -6.46
N SER A 344 17.51 -1.41 -6.01
CA SER A 344 18.37 -0.24 -6.22
C SER A 344 18.63 -0.02 -7.72
N GLY A 345 18.89 -1.08 -8.48
CA GLY A 345 19.00 -1.02 -9.93
C GLY A 345 17.72 -0.55 -10.63
N ARG A 346 16.56 -1.03 -10.17
CA ARG A 346 15.23 -0.62 -10.67
C ARG A 346 14.95 0.86 -10.42
N VAL A 347 15.28 1.37 -9.22
CA VAL A 347 15.14 2.79 -8.88
C VAL A 347 16.06 3.65 -9.78
N ALA A 348 17.30 3.25 -9.95
CA ALA A 348 18.25 3.95 -10.83
C ALA A 348 17.80 3.97 -12.31
N SER A 349 17.19 2.89 -12.80
CA SER A 349 16.71 2.79 -14.19
C SER A 349 15.61 3.78 -14.55
N VAL A 350 14.89 4.32 -13.56
CA VAL A 350 13.86 5.37 -13.78
C VAL A 350 14.38 6.79 -13.53
N GLY A 351 15.67 6.93 -13.19
CA GLY A 351 16.30 8.23 -12.92
C GLY A 351 16.07 8.75 -11.48
N ASP A 352 15.62 7.89 -10.58
CA ASP A 352 15.46 8.18 -9.16
C ASP A 352 16.67 7.69 -8.36
N THR A 353 16.80 8.15 -7.12
CA THR A 353 17.78 7.68 -6.13
C THR A 353 17.07 7.00 -4.95
N VAL A 354 17.79 6.14 -4.23
CA VAL A 354 17.28 5.52 -3.01
C VAL A 354 17.59 6.43 -1.82
N GLY A 355 16.56 6.74 -1.03
CA GLY A 355 16.67 7.56 0.18
C GLY A 355 17.17 6.74 1.37
N LEU A 356 18.40 6.24 1.31
CA LEU A 356 18.99 5.42 2.38
C LEU A 356 19.12 6.20 3.71
N GLY A 357 18.92 5.50 4.84
CA GLY A 357 19.04 6.05 6.19
C GLY A 357 17.96 7.06 6.58
N LYS A 358 17.02 7.36 5.71
CA LYS A 358 15.93 8.32 5.96
C LYS A 358 14.61 7.60 6.24
N TRP A 359 13.83 8.12 7.17
CA TRP A 359 12.50 7.57 7.48
C TRP A 359 11.53 7.68 6.30
N GLY A 360 11.71 8.69 5.44
CA GLY A 360 10.85 8.93 4.29
C GLY A 360 9.43 9.30 4.70
N ASP A 361 9.30 10.20 5.67
CA ASP A 361 8.00 10.74 6.10
C ASP A 361 7.38 11.56 4.98
N ALA A 362 6.05 11.56 4.93
CA ALA A 362 5.32 12.33 3.93
C ALA A 362 5.46 13.84 4.22
N PRO A 363 5.87 14.67 3.24
CA PRO A 363 5.86 16.13 3.42
C PRO A 363 4.47 16.64 3.84
N HIS A 364 3.41 16.04 3.33
CA HIS A 364 2.02 16.32 3.69
C HIS A 364 1.79 16.34 5.21
N PHE A 365 2.36 15.38 5.93
CA PHE A 365 2.22 15.27 7.39
C PHE A 365 2.72 16.52 8.13
N PHE A 366 3.74 17.19 7.61
CA PHE A 366 4.30 18.40 8.22
C PHE A 366 3.56 19.67 7.78
N HIS A 367 2.96 19.67 6.58
CA HIS A 367 2.24 20.82 6.03
C HIS A 367 0.82 20.95 6.59
N LYS A 368 0.20 19.86 7.04
CA LYS A 368 -1.17 19.85 7.58
C LYS A 368 -1.31 20.21 9.05
N LYS A 369 -0.18 20.47 9.73
CA LYS A 369 -0.14 20.82 11.16
C LYS A 369 -0.34 22.31 11.39
#